data_dfe5e7b8eafccfb655011fa987dab7a6
#
_entry.id   dfe5e7b8eafccfb655011fa987dab7a6
#
_cell.length_a   1.000
_cell.length_b   1.000
_cell.length_c   1.000
_cell.angle_alpha   90.00
_cell.angle_beta   90.00
_cell.angle_gamma   90.00
#
_symmetry.space_group_name_H-M   'P 1'
#
loop_
_entity.id
_entity.type
_entity.pdbx_description
1 polymer ?
#
loop_
_entity_poly.entity_id
_entity_poly.type
_entity_poly.pdbx_seq_one_letter_code
_entity_poly.pdbx_strand_id
1 'polypeptide(L)'
;MNSDAKFQLEQLGRAFAKAFLSRTPGVGLVADTFFEYRSQVKLERLCRILKEFKENIESIDSKKFNQEYLRSEEFSDILESILRRAVNTASEEKVRRLKKILLNEMTHPYKSDFKETFLDIASRINEDQIQILNHFREVKECESEGSTEQGAVDGRDEGAEASLKCKEDFLGFDEGKYFFYVQDLVSKSLLYDEIIALFGGETKPYTNLRITPFGEEFLRFVEGFPAQ
;
A
#
# COMPACT_ATOMS: atom_id res chain seq x y z
N MET A 1 -33.66 5.91 6.57
CA MET A 1 -32.40 6.33 7.20
C MET A 1 -32.74 6.89 8.56
N ASN A 2 -32.30 6.24 9.63
CA ASN A 2 -32.66 6.60 10.99
C ASN A 2 -32.09 7.99 11.34
N SER A 3 -32.90 8.87 11.91
CA SER A 3 -32.52 10.25 12.29
C SER A 3 -31.27 10.29 13.17
N ASP A 4 -31.12 9.28 14.05
CA ASP A 4 -29.99 9.15 14.97
C ASP A 4 -28.66 8.86 14.24
N ALA A 5 -28.67 8.00 13.21
CA ALA A 5 -27.47 7.70 12.43
C ALA A 5 -26.97 8.93 11.66
N LYS A 6 -27.88 9.72 11.12
CA LYS A 6 -27.56 10.97 10.44
C LYS A 6 -26.98 12.01 11.40
N PHE A 7 -27.56 12.13 12.57
CA PHE A 7 -27.09 13.04 13.62
C PHE A 7 -25.70 12.62 14.17
N GLN A 8 -25.48 11.33 14.42
CA GLN A 8 -24.17 10.81 14.85
C GLN A 8 -23.11 11.03 13.78
N LEU A 9 -23.44 10.88 12.49
CA LEU A 9 -22.54 11.13 11.39
C LEU A 9 -22.15 12.61 11.29
N GLU A 10 -23.13 13.52 11.40
CA GLU A 10 -22.85 14.94 11.42
C GLU A 10 -21.98 15.33 12.62
N GLN A 11 -22.21 14.73 13.78
CA GLN A 11 -21.38 14.97 14.96
C GLN A 11 -19.95 14.44 14.80
N LEU A 12 -19.79 13.22 14.26
CA LEU A 12 -18.50 12.64 13.98
C LEU A 12 -17.75 13.38 12.87
N GLY A 13 -18.44 13.74 11.78
CA GLY A 13 -17.89 14.57 10.72
C GLY A 13 -17.44 15.94 11.25
N ARG A 14 -18.25 16.61 12.10
CA ARG A 14 -17.89 17.88 12.74
C ARG A 14 -16.74 17.70 13.75
N ALA A 15 -16.71 16.61 14.52
CA ALA A 15 -15.63 16.31 15.46
C ALA A 15 -14.32 16.01 14.73
N PHE A 16 -14.38 15.23 13.64
CA PHE A 16 -13.25 14.96 12.76
C PHE A 16 -12.78 16.23 12.07
N ALA A 17 -13.70 16.99 11.45
CA ALA A 17 -13.40 18.28 10.86
C ALA A 17 -12.81 19.25 11.89
N LYS A 18 -13.31 19.28 13.11
CA LYS A 18 -12.78 20.15 14.17
C LYS A 18 -11.40 19.69 14.66
N ALA A 19 -11.16 18.37 14.83
CA ALA A 19 -9.87 17.82 15.20
C ALA A 19 -8.85 17.98 14.07
N PHE A 20 -9.30 17.82 12.85
CA PHE A 20 -8.52 17.98 11.63
C PHE A 20 -8.30 19.48 11.31
N LEU A 21 -9.35 20.32 11.36
CA LEU A 21 -9.29 21.75 11.11
C LEU A 21 -8.54 22.54 12.19
N SER A 22 -8.56 22.09 13.45
CA SER A 22 -7.75 22.73 14.50
C SER A 22 -6.26 22.53 14.25
N ARG A 23 -5.89 21.50 13.48
CA ARG A 23 -4.51 21.20 13.08
C ARG A 23 -4.21 21.53 11.60
N THR A 24 -5.24 21.65 10.75
CA THR A 24 -5.12 21.87 9.32
C THR A 24 -6.28 22.76 8.81
N PRO A 25 -6.11 24.07 8.78
CA PRO A 25 -7.12 24.96 8.21
C PRO A 25 -7.21 24.76 6.67
N GLY A 26 -8.34 24.35 6.15
CA GLY A 26 -8.60 24.24 4.70
C GLY A 26 -9.46 23.08 4.23
N VAL A 27 -9.78 22.11 5.09
CA VAL A 27 -10.52 20.89 4.67
C VAL A 27 -12.03 21.05 4.87
N GLY A 28 -12.66 21.92 4.08
CA GLY A 28 -14.13 21.98 3.96
C GLY A 28 -14.73 20.83 3.14
N LEU A 29 -13.91 20.11 2.38
CA LEU A 29 -14.34 19.13 1.38
C LEU A 29 -14.84 17.78 1.97
N VAL A 30 -14.46 17.44 3.19
CA VAL A 30 -14.81 16.12 3.76
C VAL A 30 -16.33 15.96 3.95
N ALA A 31 -17.07 17.04 4.08
CA ALA A 31 -18.52 16.98 4.30
C ALA A 31 -19.30 16.48 3.07
N ASP A 32 -18.88 16.82 1.87
CA ASP A 32 -19.64 16.48 0.65
C ASP A 32 -19.48 14.98 0.27
N THR A 33 -18.34 14.39 0.54
CA THR A 33 -18.09 12.96 0.34
C THR A 33 -19.00 12.06 1.21
N PHE A 34 -19.51 12.58 2.33
CA PHE A 34 -20.39 11.83 3.24
C PHE A 34 -21.81 11.63 2.69
N PHE A 35 -22.29 12.51 1.84
CA PHE A 35 -23.67 12.44 1.35
C PHE A 35 -23.91 11.40 0.26
N GLU A 36 -22.85 10.87 -0.37
CA GLU A 36 -22.97 9.82 -1.40
C GLU A 36 -23.25 8.42 -0.84
N TYR A 37 -22.99 8.17 0.46
CA TYR A 37 -23.15 6.83 1.03
C TYR A 37 -24.58 6.54 1.49
N ARG A 38 -25.41 6.04 0.56
CA ARG A 38 -26.81 5.67 0.82
C ARG A 38 -26.98 4.38 1.65
N SER A 39 -25.91 3.60 1.86
CA SER A 39 -25.96 2.33 2.60
C SER A 39 -25.59 2.56 4.07
N GLN A 40 -26.46 2.17 4.99
CA GLN A 40 -26.22 2.25 6.44
C GLN A 40 -24.90 1.55 6.83
N VAL A 41 -24.61 0.38 6.23
CA VAL A 41 -23.37 -0.38 6.50
C VAL A 41 -22.11 0.40 6.13
N LYS A 42 -22.12 1.09 4.97
CA LYS A 42 -20.99 1.91 4.55
C LYS A 42 -20.82 3.13 5.45
N LEU A 43 -21.93 3.69 5.92
CA LEU A 43 -21.95 4.81 6.82
C LEU A 43 -21.34 4.46 8.19
N GLU A 44 -21.76 3.32 8.78
CA GLU A 44 -21.20 2.80 10.03
C GLU A 44 -19.70 2.51 9.90
N ARG A 45 -19.28 1.93 8.76
CA ARG A 45 -17.88 1.68 8.46
C ARG A 45 -17.06 2.97 8.38
N LEU A 46 -17.61 3.98 7.70
CA LEU A 46 -16.97 5.30 7.61
C LEU A 46 -16.81 5.94 8.98
N CYS A 47 -17.86 5.90 9.83
CA CYS A 47 -17.79 6.41 11.20
C CYS A 47 -16.69 5.73 12.02
N ARG A 48 -16.55 4.39 11.91
CA ARG A 48 -15.52 3.63 12.58
C ARG A 48 -14.13 4.04 12.11
N ILE A 49 -13.94 4.12 10.79
CA ILE A 49 -12.66 4.53 10.18
C ILE A 49 -12.27 5.93 10.66
N LEU A 50 -13.18 6.87 10.64
CA LEU A 50 -12.91 8.25 11.07
C LEU A 50 -12.61 8.35 12.56
N LYS A 51 -13.26 7.56 13.40
CA LYS A 51 -12.96 7.51 14.84
C LYS A 51 -11.54 7.01 15.09
N GLU A 52 -11.16 5.90 14.45
CA GLU A 52 -9.81 5.35 14.56
C GLU A 52 -8.75 6.29 13.99
N PHE A 53 -9.06 7.01 12.90
CA PHE A 53 -8.20 8.05 12.36
C PHE A 53 -7.97 9.19 13.34
N LYS A 54 -9.03 9.67 13.96
CA LYS A 54 -8.95 10.73 14.96
C LYS A 54 -8.00 10.33 16.09
N GLU A 55 -8.17 9.12 16.64
CA GLU A 55 -7.31 8.61 17.71
C GLU A 55 -5.83 8.55 17.28
N ASN A 56 -5.55 8.09 16.07
CA ASN A 56 -4.19 8.04 15.53
C ASN A 56 -3.60 9.44 15.33
N ILE A 57 -4.37 10.39 14.78
CA ILE A 57 -3.91 11.77 14.57
C ILE A 57 -3.64 12.46 15.90
N GLU A 58 -4.47 12.25 16.92
CA GLU A 58 -4.27 12.82 18.26
C GLU A 58 -3.02 12.30 18.95
N SER A 59 -2.56 11.08 18.61
CA SER A 59 -1.33 10.48 19.13
C SER A 59 -0.05 11.05 18.51
N ILE A 60 -0.13 11.71 17.35
CA ILE A 60 1.03 12.25 16.63
C ILE A 60 1.28 13.70 17.05
N ASP A 61 2.56 14.02 17.34
CA ASP A 61 2.95 15.40 17.60
C ASP A 61 2.58 16.31 16.42
N SER A 62 1.86 17.40 16.71
CA SER A 62 1.41 18.36 15.71
C SER A 62 2.53 18.97 14.84
N LYS A 63 3.76 19.00 15.38
CA LYS A 63 4.96 19.50 14.66
C LYS A 63 5.41 18.56 13.54
N LYS A 64 5.01 17.29 13.58
CA LYS A 64 5.36 16.29 12.52
C LYS A 64 4.51 16.42 11.27
N PHE A 65 3.39 17.15 11.32
CA PHE A 65 2.53 17.32 10.16
C PHE A 65 3.08 18.36 9.19
N ASN A 66 3.07 18.01 7.90
CA ASN A 66 3.38 18.95 6.83
C ASN A 66 2.18 19.89 6.57
N GLN A 67 2.15 21.02 7.28
CA GLN A 67 1.03 21.97 7.27
C GLN A 67 0.75 22.58 5.90
N GLU A 68 1.76 22.75 5.06
CA GLU A 68 1.63 23.27 3.71
C GLU A 68 0.93 22.25 2.80
N TYR A 69 1.42 21.01 2.82
CA TYR A 69 0.84 19.91 2.05
C TYR A 69 -0.61 19.62 2.44
N LEU A 70 -0.91 19.63 3.75
CA LEU A 70 -2.28 19.40 4.25
C LEU A 70 -3.31 20.45 3.77
N ARG A 71 -2.86 21.60 3.25
CA ARG A 71 -3.71 22.63 2.66
C ARG A 71 -3.80 22.55 1.15
N SER A 72 -3.06 21.65 0.53
CA SER A 72 -3.02 21.50 -0.93
C SER A 72 -4.27 20.76 -1.44
N GLU A 73 -4.60 21.01 -2.69
CA GLU A 73 -5.61 20.27 -3.44
C GLU A 73 -5.21 18.79 -3.58
N GLU A 74 -3.93 18.53 -3.83
CA GLU A 74 -3.36 17.18 -3.92
C GLU A 74 -3.68 16.34 -2.67
N PHE A 75 -3.49 16.90 -1.47
CA PHE A 75 -3.83 16.17 -0.24
C PHE A 75 -5.33 15.92 -0.12
N SER A 76 -6.15 16.86 -0.53
CA SER A 76 -7.62 16.73 -0.53
C SER A 76 -8.05 15.55 -1.40
N ASP A 77 -7.50 15.43 -2.60
CA ASP A 77 -7.79 14.37 -3.56
C ASP A 77 -7.33 13.00 -3.02
N ILE A 78 -6.13 12.94 -2.46
CA ILE A 78 -5.59 11.71 -1.83
C ILE A 78 -6.45 11.27 -0.64
N LEU A 79 -6.86 12.20 0.22
CA LEU A 79 -7.73 11.92 1.36
C LEU A 79 -9.09 11.35 0.91
N GLU A 80 -9.73 11.98 -0.07
CA GLU A 80 -11.01 11.50 -0.63
C GLU A 80 -10.83 10.10 -1.22
N SER A 81 -9.78 9.91 -2.01
CA SER A 81 -9.44 8.65 -2.67
C SER A 81 -9.24 7.51 -1.67
N ILE A 82 -8.51 7.76 -0.59
CA ILE A 82 -8.29 6.80 0.50
C ILE A 82 -9.59 6.47 1.23
N LEU A 83 -10.37 7.47 1.62
CA LEU A 83 -11.63 7.26 2.33
C LEU A 83 -12.63 6.47 1.49
N ARG A 84 -12.76 6.79 0.21
CA ARG A 84 -13.63 6.08 -0.74
C ARG A 84 -13.26 4.58 -0.83
N ARG A 85 -11.97 4.26 -0.96
CA ARG A 85 -11.49 2.87 -1.00
C ARG A 85 -11.68 2.15 0.34
N ALA A 86 -11.37 2.80 1.45
CA ALA A 86 -11.48 2.23 2.78
C ALA A 86 -12.93 1.87 3.14
N VAL A 87 -13.90 2.70 2.76
CA VAL A 87 -15.33 2.42 3.00
C VAL A 87 -15.85 1.29 2.11
N ASN A 88 -15.29 1.13 0.90
CA ASN A 88 -15.74 0.11 -0.05
C ASN A 88 -15.10 -1.27 0.17
N THR A 89 -14.06 -1.39 0.99
CA THR A 89 -13.47 -2.70 1.32
C THR A 89 -14.04 -3.27 2.63
N ALA A 90 -14.21 -4.60 2.68
CA ALA A 90 -14.55 -5.32 3.91
C ALA A 90 -13.29 -5.83 4.66
N SER A 91 -12.11 -5.77 4.04
CA SER A 91 -10.87 -6.26 4.62
C SER A 91 -10.30 -5.23 5.61
N GLU A 92 -10.22 -5.62 6.87
CA GLU A 92 -9.61 -4.81 7.94
C GLU A 92 -8.12 -4.54 7.68
N GLU A 93 -7.41 -5.47 7.04
CA GLU A 93 -6.00 -5.33 6.66
C GLU A 93 -5.82 -4.22 5.63
N LYS A 94 -6.68 -4.21 4.59
CA LYS A 94 -6.67 -3.15 3.58
C LYS A 94 -7.02 -1.79 4.17
N VAL A 95 -7.99 -1.73 5.09
CA VAL A 95 -8.33 -0.49 5.81
C VAL A 95 -7.14 -0.01 6.63
N ARG A 96 -6.44 -0.91 7.33
CA ARG A 96 -5.24 -0.59 8.12
C ARG A 96 -4.13 -0.05 7.24
N ARG A 97 -3.89 -0.68 6.08
CA ARG A 97 -2.91 -0.23 5.07
C ARG A 97 -3.23 1.17 4.56
N LEU A 98 -4.45 1.41 4.14
CA LEU A 98 -4.90 2.72 3.66
C LEU A 98 -4.78 3.81 4.75
N LYS A 99 -5.09 3.48 6.00
CA LYS A 99 -4.86 4.39 7.14
C LYS A 99 -3.38 4.71 7.32
N LYS A 100 -2.51 3.72 7.22
CA LYS A 100 -1.05 3.91 7.33
C LYS A 100 -0.54 4.83 6.22
N ILE A 101 -0.96 4.60 4.98
CA ILE A 101 -0.61 5.46 3.84
C ILE A 101 -1.04 6.91 4.12
N LEU A 102 -2.27 7.15 4.58
CA LEU A 102 -2.74 8.50 4.86
C LEU A 102 -1.93 9.19 5.98
N LEU A 103 -1.60 8.48 7.05
CA LEU A 103 -0.78 9.04 8.13
C LEU A 103 0.64 9.40 7.63
N ASN A 104 1.21 8.57 6.76
CA ASN A 104 2.50 8.86 6.13
C ASN A 104 2.40 10.10 5.23
N GLU A 105 1.37 10.21 4.40
CA GLU A 105 1.14 11.38 3.55
C GLU A 105 0.99 12.67 4.37
N MET A 106 0.35 12.61 5.53
CA MET A 106 0.20 13.78 6.41
C MET A 106 1.51 14.27 7.01
N THR A 107 2.46 13.36 7.26
CA THR A 107 3.73 13.67 7.92
C THR A 107 4.88 13.82 6.92
N HIS A 108 4.96 12.93 5.95
CA HIS A 108 6.02 12.83 4.95
C HIS A 108 5.39 12.55 3.58
N PRO A 109 4.87 13.58 2.88
CA PRO A 109 4.22 13.40 1.58
C PRO A 109 5.12 12.67 0.61
N TYR A 110 4.62 11.59 0.04
CA TYR A 110 5.33 10.83 -0.97
C TYR A 110 5.35 11.59 -2.29
N LYS A 111 6.52 11.75 -2.91
CA LYS A 111 6.66 12.47 -4.18
C LYS A 111 6.68 11.45 -5.32
N SER A 112 5.54 11.25 -5.96
CA SER A 112 5.42 10.37 -7.13
C SER A 112 4.17 10.74 -7.93
N ASP A 113 4.26 10.66 -9.25
CA ASP A 113 3.13 10.80 -10.16
C ASP A 113 2.21 9.57 -10.13
N PHE A 114 2.63 8.50 -9.44
CA PHE A 114 1.90 7.23 -9.38
C PHE A 114 1.04 7.05 -8.11
N LYS A 115 0.86 8.07 -7.28
CA LYS A 115 0.12 7.95 -6.01
C LYS A 115 -1.26 7.31 -6.16
N GLU A 116 -2.07 7.78 -7.11
CA GLU A 116 -3.40 7.21 -7.38
C GLU A 116 -3.31 5.76 -7.87
N THR A 117 -2.35 5.44 -8.73
CA THR A 117 -2.09 4.07 -9.16
C THR A 117 -1.70 3.18 -7.98
N PHE A 118 -0.83 3.67 -7.10
CA PHE A 118 -0.43 2.93 -5.90
C PHE A 118 -1.59 2.74 -4.92
N LEU A 119 -2.45 3.73 -4.73
CA LEU A 119 -3.66 3.58 -3.93
C LEU A 119 -4.62 2.53 -4.51
N ASP A 120 -4.76 2.50 -5.83
CA ASP A 120 -5.58 1.52 -6.51
C ASP A 120 -5.02 0.10 -6.30
N ILE A 121 -3.73 -0.10 -6.51
CA ILE A 121 -3.05 -1.36 -6.24
C ILE A 121 -3.17 -1.75 -4.76
N ALA A 122 -2.88 -0.84 -3.83
CA ALA A 122 -2.94 -1.09 -2.39
C ALA A 122 -4.33 -1.50 -1.89
N SER A 123 -5.39 -1.02 -2.55
CA SER A 123 -6.77 -1.40 -2.24
C SER A 123 -7.15 -2.79 -2.78
N ARG A 124 -6.47 -3.29 -3.81
CA ARG A 124 -6.79 -4.56 -4.51
C ARG A 124 -6.01 -5.74 -3.97
N ILE A 125 -4.69 -5.61 -3.83
CA ILE A 125 -3.82 -6.71 -3.38
C ILE A 125 -4.06 -7.04 -1.91
N ASN A 126 -3.78 -8.29 -1.53
CA ASN A 126 -3.89 -8.79 -0.16
C ASN A 126 -2.52 -8.82 0.54
N GLU A 127 -2.49 -9.28 1.79
CA GLU A 127 -1.28 -9.32 2.61
C GLU A 127 -0.30 -10.38 2.13
N ASP A 128 -0.79 -11.51 1.63
CA ASP A 128 0.04 -12.56 1.04
C ASP A 128 0.84 -12.03 -0.16
N GLN A 129 0.21 -11.18 -0.99
CA GLN A 129 0.88 -10.55 -2.13
C GLN A 129 1.94 -9.52 -1.70
N ILE A 130 1.70 -8.78 -0.61
CA ILE A 130 2.72 -7.91 -0.01
C ILE A 130 3.89 -8.75 0.51
N GLN A 131 3.62 -9.87 1.15
CA GLN A 131 4.66 -10.80 1.63
C GLN A 131 5.53 -11.31 0.47
N ILE A 132 4.91 -11.70 -0.65
CA ILE A 132 5.63 -12.12 -1.86
C ILE A 132 6.53 -10.99 -2.40
N LEU A 133 6.00 -9.77 -2.48
CA LEU A 133 6.79 -8.61 -2.93
C LEU A 133 7.98 -8.33 -2.02
N ASN A 134 7.79 -8.38 -0.70
CA ASN A 134 8.85 -8.17 0.28
C ASN A 134 9.94 -9.23 0.15
N HIS A 135 9.56 -10.50 -0.03
CA HIS A 135 10.53 -11.56 -0.28
C HIS A 135 11.42 -11.25 -1.49
N PHE A 136 10.86 -10.85 -2.64
CA PHE A 136 11.66 -10.52 -3.82
C PHE A 136 12.49 -9.24 -3.67
N ARG A 137 12.08 -8.30 -2.81
CA ARG A 137 12.91 -7.15 -2.45
C ARG A 137 14.14 -7.59 -1.65
N GLU A 138 13.97 -8.44 -0.64
CA GLU A 138 15.05 -8.97 0.19
C GLU A 138 16.06 -9.79 -0.64
N VAL A 139 15.58 -10.65 -1.56
CA VAL A 139 16.45 -11.39 -2.48
C VAL A 139 17.31 -10.45 -3.30
N LYS A 140 16.75 -9.37 -3.86
CA LYS A 140 17.50 -8.38 -4.62
C LYS A 140 18.54 -7.64 -3.78
N GLU A 141 18.21 -7.29 -2.54
CA GLU A 141 19.14 -6.64 -1.62
C GLU A 141 20.34 -7.55 -1.30
N CYS A 142 20.11 -8.83 -1.01
CA CYS A 142 21.16 -9.81 -0.79
C CYS A 142 22.09 -10.00 -2.01
N GLU A 143 21.54 -10.05 -3.22
CA GLU A 143 22.32 -10.13 -4.46
C GLU A 143 23.22 -8.90 -4.67
N SER A 144 22.75 -7.70 -4.30
CA SER A 144 23.51 -6.46 -4.44
C SER A 144 24.64 -6.34 -3.43
N GLU A 145 24.50 -6.84 -2.21
CA GLU A 145 25.53 -6.85 -1.17
C GLU A 145 26.62 -7.88 -1.44
N GLY A 146 26.25 -9.08 -1.94
CA GLY A 146 27.20 -10.15 -2.28
C GLY A 146 28.14 -9.81 -3.43
N SER A 147 27.78 -8.88 -4.30
CA SER A 147 28.59 -8.46 -5.47
C SER A 147 29.77 -7.56 -5.13
N THR A 148 29.90 -7.09 -3.88
CA THR A 148 30.94 -6.12 -3.47
C THR A 148 32.22 -6.77 -2.92
N GLU A 149 32.23 -8.07 -2.61
CA GLU A 149 33.37 -8.69 -1.92
C GLU A 149 34.12 -9.82 -2.66
N GLN A 150 33.79 -10.20 -3.89
CA GLN A 150 34.55 -11.27 -4.55
C GLN A 150 34.93 -10.94 -5.99
N GLY A 151 36.26 -10.70 -6.17
CA GLY A 151 36.94 -10.88 -7.43
C GLY A 151 36.82 -12.32 -7.92
N ALA A 152 36.44 -12.44 -9.18
CA ALA A 152 36.53 -13.59 -10.07
C ALA A 152 36.98 -14.91 -9.48
N VAL A 153 36.03 -15.77 -9.08
CA VAL A 153 36.22 -17.24 -9.10
C VAL A 153 34.88 -17.92 -9.36
N ASP A 154 34.86 -18.62 -10.50
CA ASP A 154 34.01 -19.76 -10.86
C ASP A 154 32.46 -19.60 -10.78
N GLY A 155 31.87 -19.48 -11.98
CA GLY A 155 30.46 -19.27 -12.26
C GLY A 155 29.52 -20.36 -11.76
N ARG A 156 29.18 -20.31 -10.52
CA ARG A 156 27.93 -20.89 -10.00
C ARG A 156 27.00 -19.75 -9.61
N ASP A 157 25.92 -19.69 -10.32
CA ASP A 157 24.89 -18.70 -10.22
C ASP A 157 24.12 -18.84 -8.89
N GLU A 158 24.61 -18.21 -7.80
CA GLU A 158 23.97 -18.22 -6.48
C GLU A 158 22.58 -17.54 -6.53
N GLY A 159 22.35 -16.63 -7.47
CA GLY A 159 21.04 -16.03 -7.74
C GLY A 159 20.03 -17.05 -8.28
N ALA A 160 20.50 -18.02 -9.07
CA ALA A 160 19.66 -19.13 -9.54
C ALA A 160 19.30 -20.11 -8.40
N GLU A 161 20.18 -20.28 -7.40
CA GLU A 161 19.87 -21.11 -6.22
C GLU A 161 18.86 -20.44 -5.27
N ALA A 162 18.92 -19.12 -5.06
CA ALA A 162 17.94 -18.39 -4.26
C ALA A 162 16.56 -18.38 -4.94
N SER A 163 16.52 -18.18 -6.26
CA SER A 163 15.30 -18.31 -7.08
C SER A 163 14.76 -19.74 -7.10
N LEU A 164 15.65 -20.76 -7.06
CA LEU A 164 15.27 -22.17 -7.00
C LEU A 164 14.73 -22.58 -5.62
N LYS A 165 15.27 -22.04 -4.51
CA LYS A 165 14.71 -22.25 -3.16
C LYS A 165 13.31 -21.71 -2.99
N CYS A 166 12.98 -20.57 -3.64
CA CYS A 166 11.61 -20.08 -3.72
C CYS A 166 10.65 -21.05 -4.44
N LYS A 167 11.16 -21.87 -5.37
CA LYS A 167 10.35 -22.86 -6.08
C LYS A 167 9.96 -24.06 -5.24
N GLU A 168 10.80 -24.49 -4.32
CA GLU A 168 10.54 -25.70 -3.52
C GLU A 168 9.48 -25.46 -2.44
N ASP A 169 9.37 -24.23 -1.92
CA ASP A 169 8.49 -23.94 -0.79
C ASP A 169 7.30 -23.03 -1.11
N PHE A 170 7.20 -22.41 -2.31
CA PHE A 170 6.15 -21.43 -2.66
C PHE A 170 5.84 -20.43 -1.52
N LEU A 171 6.84 -20.10 -0.71
CA LEU A 171 6.72 -19.28 0.50
C LEU A 171 5.64 -19.80 1.49
N GLY A 172 5.43 -21.12 1.53
CA GLY A 172 4.41 -21.77 2.34
C GLY A 172 2.99 -21.68 1.78
N PHE A 173 2.81 -21.15 0.57
CA PHE A 173 1.52 -21.12 -0.11
C PHE A 173 1.29 -22.43 -0.90
N ASP A 174 0.01 -22.75 -1.12
CA ASP A 174 -0.37 -23.72 -2.15
C ASP A 174 0.09 -23.24 -3.53
N GLU A 175 0.58 -24.17 -4.37
CA GLU A 175 1.16 -23.88 -5.68
C GLU A 175 0.20 -23.06 -6.56
N GLY A 176 -1.07 -23.44 -6.64
CA GLY A 176 -2.06 -22.73 -7.44
C GLY A 176 -2.34 -21.31 -6.94
N LYS A 177 -2.38 -21.13 -5.61
CA LYS A 177 -2.55 -19.84 -4.96
C LYS A 177 -1.33 -18.94 -5.20
N TYR A 178 -0.12 -19.50 -5.09
CA TYR A 178 1.12 -18.77 -5.35
C TYR A 178 1.17 -18.25 -6.78
N PHE A 179 0.94 -19.12 -7.78
CA PHE A 179 0.94 -18.71 -9.19
C PHE A 179 -0.12 -17.65 -9.50
N PHE A 180 -1.31 -17.76 -8.92
CA PHE A 180 -2.35 -16.74 -9.06
C PHE A 180 -1.86 -15.37 -8.55
N TYR A 181 -1.23 -15.34 -7.37
CA TYR A 181 -0.71 -14.10 -6.79
C TYR A 181 0.43 -13.51 -7.60
N VAL A 182 1.37 -14.35 -8.02
CA VAL A 182 2.51 -13.91 -8.84
C VAL A 182 2.04 -13.35 -10.18
N GLN A 183 1.13 -14.05 -10.86
CA GLN A 183 0.57 -13.58 -12.13
C GLN A 183 -0.12 -12.22 -11.96
N ASP A 184 -0.87 -12.04 -10.89
CA ASP A 184 -1.54 -10.77 -10.58
C ASP A 184 -0.52 -9.64 -10.31
N LEU A 185 0.58 -9.94 -9.58
CA LEU A 185 1.66 -8.99 -9.31
C LEU A 185 2.43 -8.61 -10.60
N VAL A 186 2.71 -9.58 -11.47
CA VAL A 186 3.32 -9.34 -12.79
C VAL A 186 2.40 -8.49 -13.66
N SER A 187 1.10 -8.77 -13.68
CA SER A 187 0.12 -7.98 -14.44
C SER A 187 0.05 -6.51 -13.99
N LYS A 188 0.42 -6.22 -12.74
CA LYS A 188 0.50 -4.87 -12.16
C LYS A 188 1.89 -4.24 -12.29
N SER A 189 2.81 -4.89 -12.99
CA SER A 189 4.20 -4.45 -13.16
C SER A 189 4.98 -4.32 -11.85
N LEU A 190 4.55 -5.00 -10.79
CA LEU A 190 5.26 -5.02 -9.50
C LEU A 190 6.38 -6.06 -9.49
N LEU A 191 6.18 -7.17 -10.19
CA LEU A 191 7.18 -8.18 -10.50
C LEU A 191 7.37 -8.30 -12.01
N TYR A 192 8.48 -8.86 -12.44
CA TYR A 192 8.68 -9.32 -13.81
C TYR A 192 9.33 -10.71 -13.79
N ASP A 193 9.07 -11.47 -14.85
CA ASP A 193 9.69 -12.78 -15.06
C ASP A 193 10.85 -12.61 -16.05
N GLU A 194 12.07 -12.81 -15.58
CA GLU A 194 13.27 -12.74 -16.40
C GLU A 194 13.42 -14.06 -17.18
N ILE A 195 12.65 -14.19 -18.26
CA ILE A 195 12.73 -15.37 -19.11
C ILE A 195 14.07 -15.34 -19.86
N ILE A 196 15.03 -16.10 -19.35
CA ILE A 196 16.26 -16.40 -20.12
C ILE A 196 15.88 -17.46 -21.14
N ALA A 197 15.73 -17.06 -22.41
CA ALA A 197 15.55 -17.97 -23.52
C ALA A 197 16.85 -18.79 -23.69
N LEU A 198 16.99 -19.88 -22.95
CA LEU A 198 18.01 -20.87 -23.20
C LEU A 198 17.66 -21.62 -24.46
N PHE A 199 18.59 -21.68 -25.42
CA PHE A 199 18.46 -22.43 -26.66
C PHE A 199 18.05 -23.88 -26.37
N GLY A 200 16.78 -24.23 -26.68
CA GLY A 200 16.27 -25.61 -26.65
C GLY A 200 15.68 -26.14 -25.35
N GLY A 201 15.48 -25.29 -24.33
CA GLY A 201 14.81 -25.66 -23.07
C GLY A 201 13.35 -25.20 -23.03
N GLU A 202 12.46 -26.02 -22.47
CA GLU A 202 11.12 -25.58 -22.08
C GLU A 202 11.25 -24.58 -20.91
N THR A 203 11.06 -23.29 -21.21
CA THR A 203 10.99 -22.27 -20.16
C THR A 203 9.61 -22.31 -19.52
N LYS A 204 9.55 -22.67 -18.23
CA LYS A 204 8.32 -22.56 -17.47
C LYS A 204 8.09 -21.09 -17.08
N PRO A 205 6.87 -20.55 -17.27
CA PRO A 205 6.57 -19.18 -16.86
C PRO A 205 6.71 -19.03 -15.32
N TYR A 206 7.02 -17.81 -14.90
CA TYR A 206 7.17 -17.43 -13.47
C TYR A 206 8.26 -18.18 -12.71
N THR A 207 9.35 -18.53 -13.38
CA THR A 207 10.46 -19.27 -12.77
C THR A 207 11.63 -18.39 -12.34
N ASN A 208 11.78 -17.20 -12.92
CA ASN A 208 12.83 -16.26 -12.58
C ASN A 208 12.25 -14.87 -12.30
N LEU A 209 11.57 -14.79 -11.16
CA LEU A 209 10.86 -13.58 -10.77
C LEU A 209 11.79 -12.58 -10.09
N ARG A 210 11.62 -11.30 -10.43
CA ARG A 210 12.32 -10.19 -9.80
C ARG A 210 11.36 -9.03 -9.52
N ILE A 211 11.64 -8.29 -8.45
CA ILE A 211 10.91 -7.07 -8.16
C ILE A 211 11.33 -5.96 -9.14
N THR A 212 10.35 -5.23 -9.65
CA THR A 212 10.60 -4.06 -10.50
C THR A 212 10.95 -2.83 -9.67
N PRO A 213 11.60 -1.79 -10.25
CA PRO A 213 11.73 -0.49 -9.58
C PRO A 213 10.37 0.11 -9.15
N PHE A 214 9.32 -0.10 -9.96
CA PHE A 214 7.95 0.30 -9.64
C PHE A 214 7.38 -0.49 -8.44
N GLY A 215 7.70 -1.79 -8.34
CA GLY A 215 7.32 -2.62 -7.18
C GLY A 215 8.01 -2.17 -5.89
N GLU A 216 9.28 -1.81 -5.95
CA GLU A 216 10.00 -1.23 -4.80
C GLU A 216 9.44 0.12 -4.38
N GLU A 217 9.12 0.97 -5.36
CA GLU A 217 8.49 2.27 -5.11
C GLU A 217 7.12 2.09 -4.46
N PHE A 218 6.32 1.15 -4.95
CA PHE A 218 5.05 0.79 -4.36
C PHE A 218 5.19 0.33 -2.89
N LEU A 219 6.15 -0.55 -2.59
CA LEU A 219 6.39 -0.98 -1.20
C LEU A 219 6.77 0.19 -0.30
N ARG A 220 7.65 1.09 -0.75
CA ARG A 220 8.01 2.32 -0.01
C ARG A 220 6.80 3.20 0.25
N PHE A 221 5.90 3.34 -0.72
CA PHE A 221 4.66 4.08 -0.56
C PHE A 221 3.73 3.46 0.52
N VAL A 222 3.59 2.14 0.52
CA VAL A 222 2.72 1.42 1.48
C VAL A 222 3.33 1.38 2.89
N GLU A 223 4.63 1.17 2.99
CA GLU A 223 5.34 1.02 4.27
C GLU A 223 5.65 2.38 4.92
N GLY A 224 5.76 3.43 4.12
CA GLY A 224 6.25 4.72 4.57
C GLY A 224 7.77 4.73 4.71
N PHE A 225 8.33 5.92 4.86
CA PHE A 225 9.75 6.05 5.14
C PHE A 225 10.06 5.57 6.55
N PRO A 226 11.15 4.79 6.75
CA PRO A 226 11.65 4.54 8.09
C PRO A 226 11.92 5.89 8.77
N ALA A 227 11.46 6.04 10.01
CA ALA A 227 11.72 7.25 10.79
C ALA A 227 13.24 7.45 10.88
N GLN A 228 13.74 8.52 10.24
CA GLN A 228 15.11 8.99 10.42
C GLN A 228 15.29 9.61 11.80
#